data_9778109d336c12bfd1cd465792b856da
#
_entry.id   9778109d336c12bfd1cd465792b856da
#
_cell.length_a   1.000
_cell.length_b   1.000
_cell.length_c   1.000
_cell.angle_alpha   90.00
_cell.angle_beta   90.00
_cell.angle_gamma   90.00
#
_symmetry.space_group_name_H-M   'P 1'
#
loop_
_entity.id
_entity.type
_entity.pdbx_description
1 polymer ?
#
loop_
_entity_poly.entity_id
_entity_poly.type
_entity_poly.pdbx_seq_one_letter_code
_entity_poly.pdbx_strand_id
1 'polypeptide(L)'
;VIVNTERGEQLGFVYLENQQIEEEKLVNPLKNVLRIATDKDKKIHEKNLIENEYALKKARELVAELNLNMKILDASFTFDRKQLLFNFVADDRIDFRELAKRLASIYRTRIELRQIGIRDKSREIGGLGPCGRFLCCNSFLTDLNSVTINMAKNQMLALNPTKINGVCGRLLCCLAYEDETYTNLKKGLPSIGETYKYKGNDYKVVDVDILKRKIKIENKDNIQEEVIL
;
A
#
# COMPACT_ATOMS: atom_id res chain seq x y z
N VAL A 1 8.21 -0.92 -25.20
CA VAL A 1 8.50 0.51 -25.40
C VAL A 1 9.61 0.97 -24.45
N ILE A 2 10.35 1.99 -24.85
CA ILE A 2 11.32 2.69 -24.00
C ILE A 2 10.71 4.01 -23.57
N VAL A 3 10.71 4.25 -22.27
CA VAL A 3 10.15 5.46 -21.64
C VAL A 3 11.23 6.16 -20.82
N ASN A 4 11.16 7.50 -20.74
CA ASN A 4 12.04 8.26 -19.88
C ASN A 4 11.39 8.42 -18.51
N THR A 5 12.11 8.06 -17.45
CA THR A 5 11.69 8.19 -16.06
C THR A 5 12.68 9.04 -15.30
N GLU A 6 12.38 9.36 -14.05
CA GLU A 6 13.34 10.05 -13.15
C GLU A 6 14.65 9.27 -12.94
N ARG A 7 14.62 7.97 -13.23
CA ARG A 7 15.78 7.06 -13.14
C ARG A 7 16.45 6.81 -14.50
N GLY A 8 16.17 7.63 -15.51
CA GLY A 8 16.62 7.45 -16.87
C GLY A 8 15.69 6.58 -17.71
N GLU A 9 16.20 6.09 -18.83
CA GLU A 9 15.44 5.22 -19.74
C GLU A 9 15.10 3.89 -19.07
N GLN A 10 13.87 3.44 -19.28
CA GLN A 10 13.35 2.17 -18.77
C GLN A 10 12.58 1.44 -19.88
N LEU A 11 12.64 0.10 -19.86
CA LEU A 11 11.80 -0.71 -20.71
C LEU A 11 10.44 -0.91 -20.02
N GLY A 12 9.37 -0.51 -20.69
CA GLY A 12 7.99 -0.68 -20.24
C GLY A 12 7.19 -1.59 -21.17
N PHE A 13 6.17 -2.23 -20.64
CA PHE A 13 5.20 -3.01 -21.40
C PHE A 13 3.92 -2.19 -21.55
N VAL A 14 3.35 -2.16 -22.75
CA VAL A 14 2.06 -1.52 -23.01
C VAL A 14 0.98 -2.39 -22.34
N TYR A 15 0.26 -1.81 -21.38
CA TYR A 15 -0.80 -2.49 -20.65
C TYR A 15 -2.18 -2.23 -21.24
N LEU A 16 -2.42 -1.01 -21.72
CA LEU A 16 -3.67 -0.59 -22.35
C LEU A 16 -3.37 0.07 -23.69
N GLU A 17 -4.31 -0.01 -24.62
CA GLU A 17 -4.29 0.73 -25.86
C GLU A 17 -4.38 2.25 -25.62
N ASN A 18 -4.01 3.03 -26.64
CA ASN A 18 -4.09 4.48 -26.55
C ASN A 18 -5.54 4.93 -26.31
N GLN A 19 -5.75 5.73 -25.29
CA GLN A 19 -7.05 6.28 -24.91
C GLN A 19 -6.92 7.81 -24.78
N GLN A 20 -7.98 8.52 -25.12
CA GLN A 20 -8.09 9.94 -24.81
C GLN A 20 -8.55 10.08 -23.35
N ILE A 21 -7.77 10.77 -22.56
CA ILE A 21 -8.06 11.03 -21.14
C ILE A 21 -8.12 12.54 -20.94
N GLU A 22 -9.12 13.02 -20.24
CA GLU A 22 -9.24 14.41 -19.83
C GLU A 22 -8.10 14.77 -18.87
N GLU A 23 -7.45 15.91 -19.06
CA GLU A 23 -6.30 16.33 -18.23
C GLU A 23 -6.64 16.38 -16.74
N GLU A 24 -7.87 16.71 -16.38
CA GLU A 24 -8.34 16.77 -14.98
C GLU A 24 -8.33 15.42 -14.27
N LYS A 25 -8.33 14.32 -15.01
CA LYS A 25 -8.26 12.94 -14.47
C LYS A 25 -6.83 12.41 -14.31
N LEU A 26 -5.83 13.18 -14.72
CA LEU A 26 -4.43 12.81 -14.60
C LEU A 26 -3.90 13.16 -13.23
N VAL A 27 -3.61 12.14 -12.42
CA VAL A 27 -3.00 12.30 -11.09
C VAL A 27 -1.54 12.76 -11.20
N ASN A 28 -0.83 12.34 -12.26
CA ASN A 28 0.57 12.68 -12.51
C ASN A 28 0.76 13.09 -13.98
N PRO A 29 1.75 13.95 -14.29
CA PRO A 29 2.04 14.34 -15.66
C PRO A 29 2.44 13.12 -16.51
N LEU A 30 1.91 13.03 -17.72
CA LEU A 30 2.24 11.96 -18.65
C LEU A 30 3.72 12.01 -19.04
N LYS A 31 4.35 10.85 -19.06
CA LYS A 31 5.72 10.69 -19.55
C LYS A 31 5.69 10.13 -20.97
N ASN A 32 6.47 10.74 -21.85
CA ASN A 32 6.49 10.35 -23.26
C ASN A 32 7.15 8.99 -23.46
N VAL A 33 6.60 8.19 -24.36
CA VAL A 33 7.27 7.04 -24.94
C VAL A 33 8.33 7.56 -25.94
N LEU A 34 9.58 7.18 -25.72
CA LEU A 34 10.68 7.62 -26.58
C LEU A 34 10.69 6.87 -27.92
N ARG A 35 10.54 5.55 -27.84
CA ARG A 35 10.60 4.67 -29.02
C ARG A 35 10.06 3.27 -28.69
N ILE A 36 9.81 2.51 -29.74
CA ILE A 36 9.53 1.08 -29.63
C ILE A 36 10.82 0.35 -29.23
N ALA A 37 10.71 -0.62 -28.31
CA ALA A 37 11.84 -1.44 -27.90
C ALA A 37 12.28 -2.39 -29.03
N THR A 38 13.57 -2.44 -29.29
CA THR A 38 14.20 -3.37 -30.24
C THR A 38 14.49 -4.72 -29.56
N ASP A 39 14.82 -5.75 -30.35
CA ASP A 39 15.22 -7.04 -29.80
C ASP A 39 16.53 -6.97 -29.02
N LYS A 40 17.39 -6.00 -29.32
CA LYS A 40 18.58 -5.70 -28.52
C LYS A 40 18.18 -5.20 -27.12
N ASP A 41 17.18 -4.32 -27.04
CA ASP A 41 16.68 -3.79 -25.77
C ASP A 41 16.08 -4.90 -24.91
N LYS A 42 15.34 -5.83 -25.52
CA LYS A 42 14.78 -6.99 -24.81
C LYS A 42 15.88 -7.87 -24.22
N LYS A 43 16.93 -8.17 -25.01
CA LYS A 43 18.10 -8.95 -24.54
C LYS A 43 18.85 -8.26 -23.40
N ILE A 44 19.00 -6.92 -23.46
CA ILE A 44 19.59 -6.15 -22.36
C ILE A 44 18.73 -6.26 -21.11
N HIS A 45 17.42 -6.15 -21.26
CA HIS A 45 16.49 -6.28 -20.13
C HIS A 45 16.56 -7.67 -19.48
N GLU A 46 16.51 -8.74 -20.30
CA GLU A 46 16.65 -10.13 -19.81
C GLU A 46 17.96 -10.34 -19.08
N LYS A 47 19.07 -9.84 -19.64
CA LYS A 47 20.38 -9.89 -18.98
C LYS A 47 20.37 -9.14 -17.64
N ASN A 48 19.77 -7.95 -17.60
CA ASN A 48 19.65 -7.18 -16.36
C ASN A 48 18.83 -7.95 -15.30
N LEU A 49 17.74 -8.62 -15.69
CA LEU A 49 16.95 -9.44 -14.76
C LEU A 49 17.78 -10.52 -14.10
N ILE A 50 18.56 -11.27 -14.88
CA ILE A 50 19.44 -12.32 -14.35
C ILE A 50 20.51 -11.71 -13.41
N GLU A 51 21.12 -10.62 -13.84
CA GLU A 51 22.14 -9.95 -13.01
C GLU A 51 21.57 -9.30 -11.75
N ASN A 52 20.31 -8.86 -11.76
CA ASN A 52 19.60 -8.38 -10.57
C ASN A 52 19.51 -9.46 -9.49
N GLU A 53 19.21 -10.70 -9.87
CA GLU A 53 19.15 -11.82 -8.92
C GLU A 53 20.53 -12.13 -8.30
N TYR A 54 21.59 -12.11 -9.12
CA TYR A 54 22.95 -12.27 -8.62
C TYR A 54 23.36 -11.13 -7.69
N ALA A 55 23.02 -9.88 -8.06
CA ALA A 55 23.29 -8.71 -7.23
C ALA A 55 22.56 -8.77 -5.89
N LEU A 56 21.29 -9.22 -5.90
CA LEU A 56 20.49 -9.40 -4.70
C LEU A 56 21.13 -10.44 -3.77
N LYS A 57 21.54 -11.59 -4.31
CA LYS A 57 22.19 -12.65 -3.53
C LYS A 57 23.48 -12.13 -2.90
N LYS A 58 24.32 -11.48 -3.71
CA LYS A 58 25.61 -10.94 -3.23
C LYS A 58 25.43 -9.86 -2.16
N ALA A 59 24.43 -8.99 -2.34
CA ALA A 59 24.13 -7.96 -1.34
C ALA A 59 23.68 -8.57 0.00
N ARG A 60 22.90 -9.65 -0.02
CA ARG A 60 22.46 -10.37 1.18
C ARG A 60 23.64 -11.04 1.91
N GLU A 61 24.58 -11.62 1.17
CA GLU A 61 25.83 -12.18 1.73
C GLU A 61 26.62 -11.07 2.45
N LEU A 62 26.83 -9.91 1.81
CA LEU A 62 27.57 -8.79 2.40
C LEU A 62 26.85 -8.20 3.63
N VAL A 63 25.53 -8.13 3.63
CA VAL A 63 24.74 -7.70 4.80
C VAL A 63 24.96 -8.64 5.98
N ALA A 64 25.00 -9.96 5.74
CA ALA A 64 25.29 -10.94 6.77
C ALA A 64 26.74 -10.83 7.28
N GLU A 65 27.74 -10.69 6.38
CA GLU A 65 29.15 -10.51 6.73
C GLU A 65 29.39 -9.24 7.58
N LEU A 66 28.67 -8.16 7.27
CA LEU A 66 28.78 -6.89 7.97
C LEU A 66 27.88 -6.80 9.23
N ASN A 67 27.14 -7.86 9.55
CA ASN A 67 26.18 -7.93 10.66
C ASN A 67 25.19 -6.74 10.70
N LEU A 68 24.70 -6.31 9.54
CA LEU A 68 23.75 -5.21 9.45
C LEU A 68 22.32 -5.71 9.72
N ASN A 69 21.61 -5.03 10.63
CA ASN A 69 20.20 -5.36 10.95
C ASN A 69 19.23 -4.83 9.88
N MET A 70 19.41 -5.30 8.65
CA MET A 70 18.60 -4.92 7.50
C MET A 70 18.32 -6.13 6.60
N LYS A 71 17.23 -6.07 5.85
CA LYS A 71 16.88 -7.09 4.88
C LYS A 71 16.75 -6.49 3.49
N ILE A 72 17.65 -6.88 2.57
CA ILE A 72 17.55 -6.50 1.15
C ILE A 72 16.41 -7.30 0.52
N LEU A 73 15.49 -6.59 -0.13
CA LEU A 73 14.30 -7.18 -0.76
C LEU A 73 14.53 -7.48 -2.23
N ASP A 74 14.98 -6.48 -2.98
CA ASP A 74 15.24 -6.56 -4.40
C ASP A 74 16.49 -5.75 -4.79
N ALA A 75 16.98 -6.02 -5.99
CA ALA A 75 18.04 -5.27 -6.66
C ALA A 75 17.62 -5.02 -8.10
N SER A 76 17.85 -3.83 -8.62
CA SER A 76 17.51 -3.49 -9.99
C SER A 76 18.52 -2.56 -10.65
N PHE A 77 19.09 -3.00 -11.78
CA PHE A 77 19.87 -2.13 -12.65
C PHE A 77 18.95 -1.20 -13.43
N THR A 78 19.38 0.06 -13.59
CA THR A 78 18.79 0.92 -14.62
C THR A 78 19.06 0.32 -16.00
N PHE A 79 18.21 0.65 -16.99
CA PHE A 79 18.32 0.08 -18.32
C PHE A 79 19.70 0.37 -18.97
N ASP A 80 20.24 1.57 -18.75
CA ASP A 80 21.56 2.01 -19.20
C ASP A 80 22.73 1.50 -18.31
N ARG A 81 22.41 0.76 -17.25
CA ARG A 81 23.35 0.16 -16.29
C ARG A 81 24.24 1.16 -15.53
N LYS A 82 23.89 2.44 -15.51
CA LYS A 82 24.66 3.46 -14.77
C LYS A 82 24.40 3.43 -13.27
N GLN A 83 23.27 2.81 -12.85
CA GLN A 83 22.88 2.75 -11.47
C GLN A 83 22.35 1.36 -11.11
N LEU A 84 22.65 0.90 -9.91
CA LEU A 84 22.12 -0.29 -9.29
C LEU A 84 21.41 0.10 -7.98
N LEU A 85 20.10 -0.06 -7.95
CA LEU A 85 19.25 0.24 -6.80
C LEU A 85 19.01 -1.03 -6.00
N PHE A 86 19.16 -0.92 -4.68
CA PHE A 86 18.73 -1.95 -3.72
C PHE A 86 17.64 -1.39 -2.81
N ASN A 87 16.48 -2.02 -2.79
CA ASN A 87 15.45 -1.73 -1.82
C ASN A 87 15.65 -2.60 -0.58
N PHE A 88 15.56 -1.98 0.58
CA PHE A 88 15.71 -2.69 1.85
C PHE A 88 14.70 -2.23 2.90
N VAL A 89 14.48 -3.07 3.90
CA VAL A 89 13.76 -2.73 5.13
C VAL A 89 14.68 -2.86 6.33
N ALA A 90 14.51 -1.97 7.28
CA ALA A 90 15.15 -2.00 8.58
C ALA A 90 14.22 -1.34 9.60
N ASP A 91 14.29 -1.79 10.86
CA ASP A 91 13.50 -1.23 11.95
C ASP A 91 14.07 0.12 12.41
N ASP A 92 15.40 0.21 12.43
CA ASP A 92 16.17 1.39 12.84
C ASP A 92 16.99 1.97 11.68
N ARG A 93 17.59 3.13 11.94
CA ARG A 93 18.54 3.76 11.01
C ARG A 93 19.82 2.95 10.95
N ILE A 94 20.18 2.48 9.75
CA ILE A 94 21.36 1.66 9.48
C ILE A 94 22.48 2.48 8.85
N ASP A 95 23.71 2.26 9.30
CA ASP A 95 24.90 2.77 8.60
C ASP A 95 25.34 1.74 7.54
N PHE A 96 24.99 2.01 6.32
CA PHE A 96 25.29 1.13 5.18
C PHE A 96 26.47 1.62 4.31
N ARG A 97 27.27 2.57 4.78
CA ARG A 97 28.38 3.16 3.99
C ARG A 97 29.39 2.12 3.52
N GLU A 98 29.76 1.18 4.39
CA GLU A 98 30.68 0.10 4.05
C GLU A 98 30.07 -0.88 3.05
N LEU A 99 28.79 -1.23 3.20
CA LEU A 99 28.05 -2.04 2.24
C LEU A 99 28.02 -1.39 0.85
N ALA A 100 27.71 -0.09 0.80
CA ALA A 100 27.68 0.66 -0.45
C ALA A 100 29.04 0.69 -1.16
N LYS A 101 30.15 0.88 -0.41
CA LYS A 101 31.52 0.84 -0.95
C LYS A 101 31.87 -0.52 -1.55
N ARG A 102 31.58 -1.61 -0.85
CA ARG A 102 31.85 -2.98 -1.32
C ARG A 102 31.03 -3.30 -2.58
N LEU A 103 29.75 -2.97 -2.59
CA LEU A 103 28.90 -3.14 -3.77
C LEU A 103 29.40 -2.31 -4.95
N ALA A 104 29.77 -1.05 -4.74
CA ALA A 104 30.33 -0.19 -5.78
C ALA A 104 31.64 -0.74 -6.37
N SER A 105 32.51 -1.32 -5.53
CA SER A 105 33.74 -1.98 -5.97
C SER A 105 33.46 -3.20 -6.87
N ILE A 106 32.45 -3.99 -6.54
CA ILE A 106 32.06 -5.21 -7.29
C ILE A 106 31.42 -4.86 -8.64
N TYR A 107 30.43 -3.98 -8.62
CA TYR A 107 29.58 -3.70 -9.81
C TYR A 107 30.09 -2.52 -10.64
N ARG A 108 31.00 -1.70 -10.13
CA ARG A 108 31.55 -0.51 -10.78
C ARG A 108 30.48 0.43 -11.33
N THR A 109 29.37 0.53 -10.63
CA THR A 109 28.22 1.38 -10.94
C THR A 109 27.85 2.21 -9.72
N ARG A 110 27.05 3.25 -9.92
CA ARG A 110 26.47 4.02 -8.80
C ARG A 110 25.51 3.12 -8.03
N ILE A 111 25.77 2.93 -6.74
CA ILE A 111 24.90 2.16 -5.84
C ILE A 111 23.95 3.12 -5.14
N GLU A 112 22.67 2.79 -5.17
CA GLU A 112 21.63 3.45 -4.40
C GLU A 112 20.98 2.42 -3.46
N LEU A 113 20.98 2.72 -2.16
CA LEU A 113 20.32 1.93 -1.12
C LEU A 113 19.10 2.72 -0.64
N ARG A 114 17.91 2.19 -0.89
CA ARG A 114 16.62 2.83 -0.56
C ARG A 114 15.90 2.04 0.51
N GLN A 115 15.70 2.66 1.65
CA GLN A 115 14.82 2.09 2.67
C GLN A 115 13.35 2.26 2.25
N ILE A 116 12.61 1.15 2.21
CA ILE A 116 11.18 1.16 1.94
C ILE A 116 10.38 0.85 3.20
N GLY A 117 9.15 1.35 3.25
CA GLY A 117 8.27 1.11 4.37
C GLY A 117 7.74 -0.34 4.41
N ILE A 118 7.35 -0.81 5.60
CA ILE A 118 6.80 -2.17 5.77
C ILE A 118 5.56 -2.41 4.90
N ARG A 119 4.72 -1.38 4.69
CA ARG A 119 3.55 -1.47 3.80
C ARG A 119 3.97 -1.58 2.32
N ASP A 120 5.01 -0.83 1.90
CA ASP A 120 5.53 -0.92 0.54
C ASP A 120 6.11 -2.31 0.27
N LYS A 121 6.79 -2.89 1.25
CA LYS A 121 7.21 -4.29 1.21
C LYS A 121 6.01 -5.25 1.01
N SER A 122 4.95 -5.08 1.79
CA SER A 122 3.75 -5.92 1.64
C SER A 122 3.07 -5.70 0.29
N ARG A 123 3.07 -4.48 -0.23
CA ARG A 123 2.58 -4.15 -1.57
C ARG A 123 3.35 -4.88 -2.65
N GLU A 124 4.67 -4.94 -2.56
CA GLU A 124 5.55 -5.58 -3.53
C GLU A 124 5.39 -7.10 -3.53
N ILE A 125 5.32 -7.71 -2.34
CA ILE A 125 5.13 -9.16 -2.18
C ILE A 125 3.71 -9.58 -2.61
N GLY A 126 2.71 -8.74 -2.38
CA GLY A 126 1.30 -9.06 -2.61
C GLY A 126 0.72 -10.02 -1.57
N GLY A 127 -0.38 -10.66 -1.92
CA GLY A 127 -1.06 -11.65 -1.09
C GLY A 127 -2.50 -11.29 -0.75
N LEU A 128 -3.09 -12.00 0.21
CA LEU A 128 -4.46 -11.81 0.66
C LEU A 128 -4.51 -11.08 2.00
N GLY A 129 -5.47 -10.17 2.13
CA GLY A 129 -5.78 -9.52 3.39
C GLY A 129 -6.63 -10.38 4.31
N PRO A 130 -6.87 -9.96 5.58
CA PRO A 130 -7.74 -10.68 6.50
C PRO A 130 -9.20 -10.76 6.03
N CYS A 131 -9.59 -9.94 5.05
CA CYS A 131 -10.91 -9.97 4.39
C CYS A 131 -11.01 -11.02 3.25
N GLY A 132 -9.95 -11.79 2.96
CA GLY A 132 -9.90 -12.80 1.89
C GLY A 132 -9.72 -12.22 0.48
N ARG A 133 -9.58 -10.90 0.32
CA ARG A 133 -9.31 -10.23 -0.97
C ARG A 133 -7.82 -9.92 -1.12
N PHE A 134 -7.37 -9.71 -2.36
CA PHE A 134 -6.01 -9.19 -2.59
C PHE A 134 -5.77 -7.90 -1.81
N LEU A 135 -4.51 -7.69 -1.39
CA LEU A 135 -4.14 -6.50 -0.63
C LEU A 135 -4.52 -5.24 -1.40
N CYS A 136 -5.24 -4.31 -0.76
CA CYS A 136 -5.67 -3.05 -1.36
C CYS A 136 -4.48 -2.27 -1.94
N CYS A 137 -3.35 -2.23 -1.21
CA CYS A 137 -2.14 -1.55 -1.64
C CYS A 137 -1.45 -2.21 -2.86
N ASN A 138 -1.69 -3.49 -3.11
CA ASN A 138 -1.14 -4.21 -4.27
C ASN A 138 -2.09 -4.19 -5.47
N SER A 139 -3.40 -3.99 -5.26
CA SER A 139 -4.42 -4.06 -6.30
C SER A 139 -4.81 -2.69 -6.86
N PHE A 140 -5.61 -1.92 -6.12
CA PHE A 140 -6.23 -0.69 -6.64
C PHE A 140 -5.83 0.58 -5.88
N LEU A 141 -5.34 0.46 -4.63
CA LEU A 141 -5.03 1.61 -3.80
C LEU A 141 -3.56 2.01 -3.98
N THR A 142 -3.30 2.83 -5.00
CA THR A 142 -1.95 3.30 -5.35
C THR A 142 -1.44 4.36 -4.38
N ASP A 143 -2.32 5.29 -3.98
CA ASP A 143 -2.01 6.36 -3.04
C ASP A 143 -2.49 5.98 -1.65
N LEU A 144 -1.52 5.90 -0.74
CA LEU A 144 -1.75 5.45 0.63
C LEU A 144 -1.76 6.64 1.58
N ASN A 145 -2.94 7.16 1.84
CA ASN A 145 -3.16 8.18 2.86
C ASN A 145 -2.86 7.64 4.27
N SER A 146 -2.55 8.55 5.17
CA SER A 146 -2.37 8.21 6.59
C SER A 146 -3.67 7.69 7.17
N VAL A 147 -3.61 6.52 7.81
CA VAL A 147 -4.76 5.90 8.48
C VAL A 147 -4.70 6.22 9.96
N THR A 148 -5.81 6.64 10.54
CA THR A 148 -5.91 6.96 11.97
C THR A 148 -6.84 6.00 12.71
N ILE A 149 -6.66 5.90 14.03
CA ILE A 149 -7.54 5.11 14.90
C ILE A 149 -8.97 5.68 14.90
N ASN A 150 -9.12 6.99 14.68
CA ASN A 150 -10.44 7.62 14.60
C ASN A 150 -11.27 7.10 13.43
N MET A 151 -10.65 6.74 12.32
CA MET A 151 -11.34 6.10 11.18
C MET A 151 -11.90 4.72 11.58
N ALA A 152 -11.18 3.94 12.37
CA ALA A 152 -11.69 2.68 12.90
C ALA A 152 -12.87 2.88 13.87
N LYS A 153 -12.80 3.90 14.74
CA LYS A 153 -13.91 4.29 15.63
C LYS A 153 -15.12 4.77 14.82
N ASN A 154 -14.90 5.55 13.77
CA ASN A 154 -15.96 6.04 12.88
C ASN A 154 -16.73 4.88 12.23
N GLN A 155 -16.03 3.80 11.89
CA GLN A 155 -16.58 2.57 11.31
C GLN A 155 -17.06 1.56 12.39
N MET A 156 -17.10 1.97 13.64
CA MET A 156 -17.59 1.17 14.79
C MET A 156 -16.82 -0.15 14.97
N LEU A 157 -15.55 -0.21 14.56
CA LEU A 157 -14.71 -1.39 14.72
C LEU A 157 -14.13 -1.45 16.15
N ALA A 158 -14.12 -2.65 16.70
CA ALA A 158 -13.43 -2.89 17.97
C ALA A 158 -11.94 -2.59 17.82
N LEU A 159 -11.36 -1.81 18.74
CA LEU A 159 -9.95 -1.40 18.71
C LEU A 159 -9.01 -2.56 19.13
N ASN A 160 -9.17 -3.70 18.48
CA ASN A 160 -8.30 -4.84 18.67
C ASN A 160 -7.28 -4.87 17.51
N PRO A 161 -5.97 -4.86 17.79
CA PRO A 161 -4.93 -4.90 16.77
C PRO A 161 -5.12 -6.00 15.72
N THR A 162 -5.61 -7.17 16.10
CA THR A 162 -5.87 -8.27 15.18
C THR A 162 -6.99 -7.98 14.17
N LYS A 163 -7.90 -7.04 14.49
CA LYS A 163 -9.03 -6.66 13.62
C LYS A 163 -8.78 -5.39 12.81
N ILE A 164 -7.93 -4.49 13.29
CA ILE A 164 -7.69 -3.18 12.66
C ILE A 164 -6.34 -3.07 11.96
N ASN A 165 -5.44 -4.07 12.11
CA ASN A 165 -4.15 -4.10 11.43
C ASN A 165 -4.19 -5.03 10.21
N GLY A 166 -3.51 -4.62 9.15
CA GLY A 166 -3.25 -5.44 7.97
C GLY A 166 -2.06 -6.37 8.16
N VAL A 167 -1.80 -7.20 7.17
CA VAL A 167 -0.64 -8.12 7.15
C VAL A 167 0.71 -7.41 7.26
N CYS A 168 0.76 -6.13 6.93
CA CYS A 168 1.94 -5.27 7.09
C CYS A 168 2.14 -4.77 8.55
N GLY A 169 1.27 -5.14 9.50
CA GLY A 169 1.32 -4.68 10.89
C GLY A 169 0.83 -3.25 11.12
N ARG A 170 0.54 -2.47 10.06
CA ARG A 170 -0.06 -1.12 10.16
C ARG A 170 -1.57 -1.19 10.05
N LEU A 171 -2.25 -0.11 10.45
CA LEU A 171 -3.71 0.00 10.30
C LEU A 171 -4.16 -0.29 8.87
N LEU A 172 -5.32 -0.93 8.73
CA LEU A 172 -5.90 -1.33 7.44
C LEU A 172 -6.11 -0.12 6.51
N CYS A 173 -5.64 -0.21 5.27
CA CYS A 173 -5.78 0.86 4.28
C CYS A 173 -7.26 1.14 3.93
N CYS A 174 -8.11 0.12 3.96
CA CYS A 174 -9.54 0.25 3.69
C CYS A 174 -10.24 1.18 4.69
N LEU A 175 -9.72 1.33 5.92
CA LEU A 175 -10.27 2.28 6.89
C LEU A 175 -10.26 3.71 6.35
N ALA A 176 -9.15 4.14 5.74
CA ALA A 176 -9.07 5.47 5.13
C ALA A 176 -9.88 5.54 3.82
N TYR A 177 -9.86 4.48 3.03
CA TYR A 177 -10.59 4.42 1.76
C TYR A 177 -12.11 4.52 1.95
N GLU A 178 -12.64 3.91 3.00
CA GLU A 178 -14.08 3.84 3.28
C GLU A 178 -14.57 4.97 4.22
N ASP A 179 -13.67 5.74 4.86
CA ASP A 179 -14.01 6.68 5.93
C ASP A 179 -15.01 7.77 5.50
N GLU A 180 -14.88 8.29 4.29
CA GLU A 180 -15.81 9.28 3.74
C GLU A 180 -17.23 8.69 3.59
N THR A 181 -17.33 7.47 3.08
CA THR A 181 -18.61 6.76 2.92
C THR A 181 -19.29 6.57 4.27
N TYR A 182 -18.55 6.08 5.28
CA TYR A 182 -19.08 5.92 6.63
C TYR A 182 -19.47 7.26 7.26
N THR A 183 -18.66 8.30 7.09
CA THR A 183 -18.96 9.64 7.59
C THR A 183 -20.25 10.19 6.99
N ASN A 184 -20.47 9.99 5.70
CA ASN A 184 -21.67 10.46 5.02
C ASN A 184 -22.92 9.66 5.43
N LEU A 185 -22.82 8.34 5.50
CA LEU A 185 -23.91 7.47 5.92
C LEU A 185 -24.31 7.64 7.39
N LYS A 186 -23.37 8.02 8.23
CA LYS A 186 -23.59 8.26 9.66
C LYS A 186 -24.39 9.54 9.94
N LYS A 187 -24.44 10.47 9.00
CA LYS A 187 -25.22 11.71 9.17
C LYS A 187 -26.71 11.39 9.41
N GLY A 188 -27.24 11.90 10.51
CA GLY A 188 -28.64 11.68 10.91
C GLY A 188 -28.93 10.35 11.62
N LEU A 189 -27.91 9.50 11.85
CA LEU A 189 -28.05 8.33 12.69
C LEU A 189 -27.81 8.70 14.17
N PRO A 190 -28.62 8.19 15.11
CA PRO A 190 -28.38 8.39 16.54
C PRO A 190 -27.16 7.59 17.01
N SER A 191 -26.54 8.06 18.08
CA SER A 191 -25.38 7.39 18.67
C SER A 191 -25.82 6.23 19.60
N ILE A 192 -24.96 5.24 19.77
CA ILE A 192 -25.21 4.17 20.75
C ILE A 192 -25.35 4.79 22.15
N GLY A 193 -26.39 4.38 22.87
CA GLY A 193 -26.73 4.90 24.19
C GLY A 193 -27.64 6.13 24.18
N GLU A 194 -27.90 6.73 23.03
CA GLU A 194 -28.82 7.85 22.86
C GLU A 194 -30.27 7.40 22.99
N THR A 195 -31.14 8.31 23.44
CA THR A 195 -32.58 8.06 23.51
C THR A 195 -33.23 8.37 22.17
N TYR A 196 -33.93 7.39 21.61
CA TYR A 196 -34.62 7.50 20.33
C TYR A 196 -36.16 7.32 20.53
N LYS A 197 -36.93 8.28 20.03
CA LYS A 197 -38.39 8.20 20.08
C LYS A 197 -38.94 7.37 18.95
N TYR A 198 -39.60 6.26 19.28
CA TYR A 198 -40.24 5.37 18.32
C TYR A 198 -41.63 5.00 18.74
N LYS A 199 -42.61 5.14 17.87
CA LYS A 199 -44.05 4.88 18.13
C LYS A 199 -44.58 5.56 19.42
N GLY A 200 -44.07 6.75 19.72
CA GLY A 200 -44.50 7.51 20.91
C GLY A 200 -43.82 7.15 22.22
N ASN A 201 -42.95 6.17 22.25
CA ASN A 201 -42.19 5.72 23.42
C ASN A 201 -40.69 6.05 23.29
N ASP A 202 -40.04 6.19 24.41
CA ASP A 202 -38.59 6.41 24.47
C ASP A 202 -37.87 5.06 24.57
N TYR A 203 -36.94 4.83 23.63
CA TYR A 203 -36.08 3.66 23.53
C TYR A 203 -34.61 4.09 23.63
N LYS A 204 -33.76 3.20 24.08
CA LYS A 204 -32.31 3.39 24.08
C LYS A 204 -31.71 2.72 22.86
N VAL A 205 -30.84 3.41 22.12
CA VAL A 205 -30.11 2.82 21.01
C VAL A 205 -29.00 1.91 21.55
N VAL A 206 -29.07 0.63 21.21
CA VAL A 206 -28.08 -0.40 21.67
C VAL A 206 -27.09 -0.78 20.60
N ASP A 207 -27.46 -0.67 19.31
CA ASP A 207 -26.59 -0.99 18.18
C ASP A 207 -26.95 -0.14 16.95
N VAL A 208 -25.95 0.11 16.08
CA VAL A 208 -26.12 0.92 14.87
C VAL A 208 -25.37 0.26 13.69
N ASP A 209 -26.10 -0.18 12.67
CA ASP A 209 -25.54 -0.61 11.38
C ASP A 209 -25.52 0.59 10.43
N ILE A 210 -24.36 1.22 10.30
CA ILE A 210 -24.20 2.45 9.49
C ILE A 210 -24.49 2.18 8.01
N LEU A 211 -24.02 1.05 7.47
CA LEU A 211 -24.13 0.73 6.04
C LEU A 211 -25.57 0.45 5.63
N LYS A 212 -26.33 -0.19 6.50
CA LYS A 212 -27.76 -0.47 6.26
C LYS A 212 -28.67 0.65 6.76
N ARG A 213 -28.11 1.68 7.41
CA ARG A 213 -28.87 2.73 8.09
C ARG A 213 -29.92 2.16 9.04
N LYS A 214 -29.52 1.18 9.85
CA LYS A 214 -30.38 0.42 10.71
C LYS A 214 -29.94 0.59 12.17
N ILE A 215 -30.88 0.79 13.06
CA ILE A 215 -30.62 0.87 14.48
C ILE A 215 -31.35 -0.25 15.24
N LYS A 216 -30.72 -0.77 16.28
CA LYS A 216 -31.39 -1.58 17.31
C LYS A 216 -31.71 -0.71 18.50
N ILE A 217 -32.95 -0.71 18.87
CA ILE A 217 -33.47 0.05 20.00
C ILE A 217 -34.03 -0.91 21.07
N GLU A 218 -33.91 -0.56 22.33
CA GLU A 218 -34.33 -1.36 23.45
C GLU A 218 -35.22 -0.53 24.40
N ASN A 219 -36.34 -1.08 24.82
CA ASN A 219 -37.22 -0.46 25.78
C ASN A 219 -36.81 -0.80 27.23
N LYS A 220 -37.54 -0.29 28.20
CA LYS A 220 -37.29 -0.55 29.66
C LYS A 220 -37.48 -2.01 30.07
N ASP A 221 -38.21 -2.77 29.27
CA ASP A 221 -38.50 -4.20 29.53
C ASP A 221 -37.51 -5.11 28.76
N ASN A 222 -36.39 -4.57 28.24
CA ASN A 222 -35.35 -5.24 27.46
C ASN A 222 -35.87 -5.86 26.13
N ILE A 223 -36.99 -5.34 25.62
CA ILE A 223 -37.48 -5.77 24.32
C ILE A 223 -36.75 -4.96 23.24
N GLN A 224 -36.10 -5.67 22.31
CA GLN A 224 -35.34 -5.06 21.21
C GLN A 224 -36.16 -5.03 19.93
N GLU A 225 -36.13 -3.90 19.25
CA GLU A 225 -36.73 -3.71 17.92
C GLU A 225 -35.65 -3.19 16.96
N GLU A 226 -35.75 -3.52 15.66
CA GLU A 226 -34.90 -3.01 14.61
C GLU A 226 -35.65 -1.96 13.80
N VAL A 227 -35.04 -0.81 13.58
CA VAL A 227 -35.64 0.30 12.82
C VAL A 227 -34.68 0.70 11.70
N ILE A 228 -35.18 0.86 10.48
CA ILE A 228 -34.45 1.39 9.30
C ILE A 228 -34.76 2.88 9.23
N LEU A 229 -33.68 3.72 9.06
CA LEU A 229 -33.76 5.18 9.03
C LEU A 229 -33.49 5.75 7.65
#